data_5d3b9aacab2deb2accb4e9a65f2aa752
#
_entry.id   5d3b9aacab2deb2accb4e9a65f2aa752
#
_cell.length_a   1.000
_cell.length_b   1.000
_cell.length_c   1.000
_cell.angle_alpha   90.00
_cell.angle_beta   90.00
_cell.angle_gamma   90.00
#
_symmetry.space_group_name_H-M   'P 1'
#
loop_
_entity.id
_entity.type
_entity.pdbx_description
1 polymer ?
#
loop_
_entity_poly.entity_id
_entity_poly.type
_entity_poly.pdbx_seq_one_letter_code
_entity_poly.pdbx_strand_id
1 'polypeptide(L)'
;MTLVKILACVSLVWLASSASFVTALSVTAPVGEVKGSGWEHTPATLAAAVQQADLVIPATATGGASFVGKFRDAPVIKTVKVPVALFLHGSSGLGFKAIGEWQHWLATQGVASAAPDSFAPPDHVTSKSPISKAEYERIRALRASEIAPMLAALKALPWVDGARIVLAGTSEGSVPVARYRGTEFAARMVFAWSCESNYFVVEPRNAFEGDKPVLNVISATDPFFSPSNTWLGNTSAKGHCADALKDIKRASIALIPGAPHTLLNLPAVRDITSGFLKSALSP
;
A
#
# COMPACT_ATOMS: atom_id res chain seq x y z
N MET A 1 63.15 -21.33 70.40
CA MET A 1 62.88 -20.64 69.12
C MET A 1 62.15 -21.63 68.23
N THR A 2 60.82 -21.52 68.16
CA THR A 2 59.98 -22.51 67.50
C THR A 2 59.38 -21.87 66.24
N LEU A 3 59.74 -22.44 65.05
CA LEU A 3 59.23 -21.97 63.75
C LEU A 3 57.85 -22.55 63.53
N VAL A 4 56.84 -21.69 63.35
CA VAL A 4 55.50 -22.06 62.93
C VAL A 4 55.41 -21.96 61.39
N LYS A 5 55.16 -23.11 60.75
CA LYS A 5 54.89 -23.15 59.29
C LYS A 5 53.37 -22.92 59.06
N ILE A 6 53.04 -21.88 58.32
CA ILE A 6 51.68 -21.59 57.88
C ILE A 6 51.52 -22.25 56.50
N LEU A 7 50.63 -23.24 56.40
CA LEU A 7 50.14 -23.83 55.12
C LEU A 7 48.99 -22.93 54.59
N ALA A 8 49.19 -22.35 53.43
CA ALA A 8 48.11 -21.69 52.71
C ALA A 8 47.43 -22.69 51.74
N CYS A 9 46.15 -23.04 52.05
CA CYS A 9 45.30 -23.73 51.12
C CYS A 9 44.73 -22.78 50.06
N VAL A 10 45.11 -22.97 48.80
CA VAL A 10 44.52 -22.28 47.65
C VAL A 10 43.38 -23.13 47.17
N SER A 11 42.14 -22.69 47.39
CA SER A 11 40.94 -23.32 46.85
C SER A 11 40.70 -22.81 45.45
N LEU A 12 40.89 -23.64 44.42
CA LEU A 12 40.49 -23.34 43.02
C LEU A 12 38.98 -23.51 42.88
N VAL A 13 38.26 -22.41 42.72
CA VAL A 13 36.83 -22.41 42.37
C VAL A 13 36.74 -22.50 40.86
N TRP A 14 36.27 -23.66 40.36
CA TRP A 14 35.90 -23.82 38.96
C TRP A 14 34.54 -23.19 38.72
N LEU A 15 34.46 -22.02 38.03
CA LEU A 15 33.26 -21.45 37.49
C LEU A 15 32.90 -22.19 36.18
N ALA A 16 31.96 -23.12 36.26
CA ALA A 16 31.37 -23.74 35.08
C ALA A 16 30.42 -22.71 34.41
N SER A 17 30.89 -22.09 33.33
CA SER A 17 30.03 -21.29 32.46
C SER A 17 29.10 -22.22 31.69
N SER A 18 27.83 -22.32 32.12
CA SER A 18 26.78 -22.96 31.35
C SER A 18 26.39 -22.03 30.19
N ALA A 19 26.90 -22.27 29.00
CA ALA A 19 26.44 -21.65 27.78
C ALA A 19 25.04 -22.17 27.46
N SER A 20 24.01 -21.37 27.77
CA SER A 20 22.66 -21.67 27.33
C SER A 20 22.59 -21.43 25.80
N PHE A 21 22.58 -22.53 25.05
CA PHE A 21 22.23 -22.45 23.63
C PHE A 21 20.76 -22.11 23.49
N VAL A 22 20.46 -20.86 23.23
CA VAL A 22 19.14 -20.45 22.75
C VAL A 22 19.04 -20.98 21.32
N THR A 23 18.38 -22.12 21.14
CA THR A 23 17.96 -22.57 19.81
C THR A 23 16.95 -21.56 19.28
N ALA A 24 17.36 -20.73 18.36
CA ALA A 24 16.43 -19.87 17.62
C ALA A 24 15.48 -20.80 16.87
N LEU A 25 14.22 -20.85 17.29
CA LEU A 25 13.15 -21.48 16.53
C LEU A 25 13.08 -20.75 15.19
N SER A 26 13.50 -21.41 14.11
CA SER A 26 13.30 -20.90 12.76
C SER A 26 11.81 -20.91 12.48
N VAL A 27 11.18 -19.75 12.52
CA VAL A 27 9.77 -19.61 12.13
C VAL A 27 9.71 -19.77 10.61
N THR A 28 9.17 -20.89 10.19
CA THR A 28 8.95 -21.16 8.76
C THR A 28 7.84 -20.24 8.25
N ALA A 29 8.08 -19.57 7.13
CA ALA A 29 7.04 -18.76 6.48
C ALA A 29 5.82 -19.63 6.14
N PRO A 30 4.60 -19.10 6.25
CA PRO A 30 3.40 -19.82 5.83
C PRO A 30 3.48 -20.14 4.32
N VAL A 31 2.82 -21.19 3.89
CA VAL A 31 2.72 -21.54 2.47
C VAL A 31 1.59 -20.71 1.85
N GLY A 32 1.94 -19.97 0.81
CA GLY A 32 0.97 -19.17 0.05
C GLY A 32 0.29 -19.98 -1.06
N GLU A 33 -0.66 -19.34 -1.73
CA GLU A 33 -1.44 -19.94 -2.80
C GLU A 33 -1.65 -18.92 -3.92
N VAL A 34 -1.65 -19.39 -5.19
CA VAL A 34 -2.05 -18.60 -6.36
C VAL A 34 -3.17 -19.36 -7.08
N LYS A 35 -4.21 -18.64 -7.48
CA LYS A 35 -5.32 -19.14 -8.30
C LYS A 35 -5.54 -18.23 -9.49
N GLY A 36 -6.09 -18.79 -10.58
CA GLY A 36 -6.33 -18.07 -11.82
C GLY A 36 -5.17 -18.18 -12.80
N SER A 37 -5.42 -17.82 -14.04
CA SER A 37 -4.47 -17.91 -15.15
C SER A 37 -4.28 -16.60 -15.92
N GLY A 38 -5.07 -15.58 -15.64
CA GLY A 38 -5.04 -14.26 -16.28
C GLY A 38 -3.91 -13.36 -15.77
N TRP A 39 -2.65 -13.73 -16.07
CA TRP A 39 -1.46 -13.03 -15.61
C TRP A 39 -1.16 -11.71 -16.33
N GLU A 40 -1.80 -11.48 -17.46
CA GLU A 40 -1.60 -10.29 -18.29
C GLU A 40 -2.94 -9.84 -18.86
N HIS A 41 -3.13 -8.54 -18.97
CA HIS A 41 -4.30 -8.00 -19.63
C HIS A 41 -4.20 -8.12 -21.17
N THR A 42 -5.25 -8.66 -21.78
CA THR A 42 -5.55 -8.37 -23.19
C THR A 42 -6.23 -7.00 -23.29
N PRO A 43 -6.36 -6.41 -24.48
CA PRO A 43 -7.15 -5.17 -24.63
C PRO A 43 -8.59 -5.29 -24.09
N ALA A 44 -9.21 -6.47 -24.23
CA ALA A 44 -10.57 -6.71 -23.74
C ALA A 44 -10.65 -6.79 -22.22
N THR A 45 -9.74 -7.52 -21.57
CA THR A 45 -9.71 -7.64 -20.11
C THR A 45 -9.29 -6.33 -19.43
N LEU A 46 -8.40 -5.54 -20.06
CA LEU A 46 -8.04 -4.21 -19.59
C LEU A 46 -9.22 -3.24 -19.69
N ALA A 47 -9.97 -3.28 -20.80
CA ALA A 47 -11.20 -2.49 -20.92
C ALA A 47 -12.24 -2.93 -19.87
N ALA A 48 -12.35 -4.23 -19.58
CA ALA A 48 -13.24 -4.74 -18.53
C ALA A 48 -12.83 -4.20 -17.15
N ALA A 49 -11.54 -4.23 -16.79
CA ALA A 49 -11.04 -3.70 -15.53
C ALA A 49 -11.38 -2.21 -15.34
N VAL A 50 -11.30 -1.41 -16.42
CA VAL A 50 -11.68 0.02 -16.40
C VAL A 50 -13.19 0.20 -16.31
N GLN A 51 -13.96 -0.49 -17.14
CA GLN A 51 -15.43 -0.35 -17.19
C GLN A 51 -16.11 -0.85 -15.90
N GLN A 52 -15.56 -1.87 -15.26
CA GLN A 52 -16.03 -2.42 -14.00
C GLN A 52 -15.42 -1.74 -12.76
N ALA A 53 -14.58 -0.73 -12.96
CA ALA A 53 -14.01 0.03 -11.85
C ALA A 53 -15.11 0.55 -10.92
N ASP A 54 -14.92 0.44 -9.61
CA ASP A 54 -15.80 1.09 -8.65
C ASP A 54 -15.60 2.60 -8.72
N LEU A 55 -16.70 3.34 -8.88
CA LEU A 55 -16.72 4.79 -8.99
C LEU A 55 -17.63 5.39 -7.91
N VAL A 56 -17.09 6.32 -7.15
CA VAL A 56 -17.86 7.14 -6.21
C VAL A 56 -17.62 8.61 -6.53
N ILE A 57 -18.72 9.36 -6.78
CA ILE A 57 -18.69 10.80 -7.10
C ILE A 57 -19.38 11.56 -5.98
N PRO A 58 -18.77 12.63 -5.44
CA PRO A 58 -19.32 13.38 -4.33
C PRO A 58 -20.61 14.13 -4.71
N ALA A 59 -21.49 14.34 -3.73
CA ALA A 59 -22.73 15.11 -3.86
C ALA A 59 -22.50 16.53 -4.41
N THR A 60 -21.36 17.13 -4.08
CA THR A 60 -20.95 18.45 -4.60
C THR A 60 -20.76 18.49 -6.12
N ALA A 61 -20.47 17.36 -6.74
CA ALA A 61 -20.34 17.26 -8.19
C ALA A 61 -21.69 16.89 -8.86
N THR A 62 -22.46 15.99 -8.26
CA THR A 62 -23.75 15.52 -8.81
C THR A 62 -24.89 16.55 -8.63
N GLY A 63 -24.75 17.46 -7.68
CA GLY A 63 -25.80 18.43 -7.31
C GLY A 63 -26.94 17.81 -6.49
N GLY A 64 -26.77 16.58 -6.01
CA GLY A 64 -27.79 15.83 -5.25
C GLY A 64 -27.14 14.77 -4.36
N ALA A 65 -27.56 13.51 -4.46
CA ALA A 65 -26.92 12.40 -3.77
C ALA A 65 -25.58 12.03 -4.44
N SER A 66 -24.61 11.54 -3.66
CA SER A 66 -23.39 10.96 -4.24
C SER A 66 -23.72 9.82 -5.20
N PHE A 67 -23.03 9.75 -6.33
CA PHE A 67 -23.12 8.59 -7.20
C PHE A 67 -22.22 7.46 -6.65
N VAL A 68 -22.73 6.26 -6.65
CA VAL A 68 -22.02 5.03 -6.30
C VAL A 68 -22.37 3.97 -7.33
N GLY A 69 -21.39 3.48 -8.07
CA GLY A 69 -21.64 2.50 -9.12
C GLY A 69 -20.37 2.10 -9.86
N LYS A 70 -20.54 1.55 -11.04
CA LYS A 70 -19.43 1.19 -11.92
C LYS A 70 -19.08 2.36 -12.86
N PHE A 71 -17.81 2.41 -13.28
CA PHE A 71 -17.33 3.46 -14.17
C PHE A 71 -18.13 3.56 -15.48
N ARG A 72 -18.55 2.41 -16.05
CA ARG A 72 -19.39 2.38 -17.26
C ARG A 72 -20.73 3.09 -17.10
N ASP A 73 -21.22 3.22 -15.87
CA ASP A 73 -22.50 3.83 -15.52
C ASP A 73 -22.33 5.29 -15.04
N ALA A 74 -21.14 5.88 -15.27
CA ALA A 74 -20.81 7.23 -14.81
C ALA A 74 -21.81 8.27 -15.35
N PRO A 75 -22.39 9.15 -14.50
CA PRO A 75 -23.31 10.16 -14.94
C PRO A 75 -22.61 11.26 -15.73
N VAL A 76 -23.35 11.90 -16.63
CA VAL A 76 -22.90 13.08 -17.37
C VAL A 76 -23.09 14.33 -16.49
N ILE A 77 -21.96 14.88 -16.01
CA ILE A 77 -21.94 16.11 -15.21
C ILE A 77 -21.10 17.15 -15.95
N LYS A 78 -21.64 18.37 -16.16
CA LYS A 78 -20.97 19.42 -16.96
C LYS A 78 -20.62 20.69 -16.20
N THR A 79 -21.09 20.84 -14.98
CA THR A 79 -21.11 22.15 -14.29
C THR A 79 -20.00 22.35 -13.26
N VAL A 80 -19.39 21.27 -12.75
CA VAL A 80 -18.40 21.31 -11.67
C VAL A 80 -17.26 20.36 -11.97
N LYS A 81 -16.05 20.78 -11.63
CA LYS A 81 -14.88 19.89 -11.64
C LYS A 81 -14.46 19.54 -10.22
N VAL A 82 -14.21 18.27 -9.96
CA VAL A 82 -13.77 17.78 -8.64
C VAL A 82 -12.45 16.99 -8.76
N PRO A 83 -11.63 16.99 -7.70
CA PRO A 83 -10.46 16.14 -7.64
C PRO A 83 -10.86 14.67 -7.59
N VAL A 84 -9.96 13.79 -8.02
CA VAL A 84 -10.20 12.35 -8.10
C VAL A 84 -9.04 11.57 -7.49
N ALA A 85 -9.32 10.53 -6.72
CA ALA A 85 -8.37 9.50 -6.35
C ALA A 85 -8.50 8.29 -7.29
N LEU A 86 -7.47 8.00 -8.08
CA LEU A 86 -7.30 6.72 -8.75
C LEU A 86 -6.70 5.76 -7.73
N PHE A 87 -7.43 4.70 -7.38
CA PHE A 87 -7.05 3.81 -6.29
C PHE A 87 -6.81 2.38 -6.77
N LEU A 88 -5.64 1.83 -6.46
CA LEU A 88 -5.29 0.43 -6.73
C LEU A 88 -5.52 -0.43 -5.50
N HIS A 89 -6.37 -1.45 -5.65
CA HIS A 89 -6.70 -2.36 -4.56
C HIS A 89 -5.56 -3.34 -4.23
N GLY A 90 -5.58 -3.90 -3.03
CA GLY A 90 -4.69 -4.98 -2.60
C GLY A 90 -5.13 -6.35 -3.11
N SER A 91 -4.51 -7.42 -2.58
CA SER A 91 -4.77 -8.81 -2.97
C SER A 91 -6.20 -9.30 -2.72
N SER A 92 -6.98 -8.59 -1.90
CA SER A 92 -8.38 -8.95 -1.59
C SER A 92 -9.41 -8.44 -2.62
N GLY A 93 -9.00 -7.64 -3.61
CA GLY A 93 -9.91 -7.09 -4.62
C GLY A 93 -10.84 -5.99 -4.08
N LEU A 94 -11.74 -5.52 -4.95
CA LEU A 94 -12.71 -4.46 -4.62
C LEU A 94 -13.86 -4.95 -3.73
N GLY A 95 -14.12 -6.25 -3.68
CA GLY A 95 -15.12 -6.84 -2.78
C GLY A 95 -14.79 -6.66 -1.29
N PHE A 96 -13.61 -6.15 -0.98
CA PHE A 96 -13.19 -5.87 0.39
C PHE A 96 -13.84 -4.57 0.88
N LYS A 97 -14.79 -4.71 1.81
CA LYS A 97 -15.67 -3.64 2.32
C LYS A 97 -14.94 -2.34 2.69
N ALA A 98 -13.73 -2.46 3.26
CA ALA A 98 -12.95 -1.29 3.69
C ALA A 98 -12.60 -0.35 2.53
N ILE A 99 -12.47 -0.84 1.29
CA ILE A 99 -12.19 0.00 0.11
C ILE A 99 -13.43 0.85 -0.23
N GLY A 100 -14.59 0.23 -0.34
CA GLY A 100 -15.85 0.96 -0.59
C GLY A 100 -16.14 2.00 0.49
N GLU A 101 -15.95 1.65 1.78
CA GLU A 101 -16.12 2.59 2.89
C GLU A 101 -15.16 3.79 2.79
N TRP A 102 -13.92 3.56 2.36
CA TRP A 102 -12.94 4.62 2.16
C TRP A 102 -13.31 5.51 0.97
N GLN A 103 -13.79 4.95 -0.14
CA GLN A 103 -14.27 5.71 -1.30
C GLN A 103 -15.48 6.58 -0.94
N HIS A 104 -16.44 6.05 -0.19
CA HIS A 104 -17.58 6.82 0.33
C HIS A 104 -17.11 7.96 1.23
N TRP A 105 -16.15 7.70 2.12
CA TRP A 105 -15.59 8.74 2.97
C TRP A 105 -14.88 9.82 2.16
N LEU A 106 -14.10 9.48 1.12
CA LEU A 106 -13.50 10.48 0.22
C LEU A 106 -14.55 11.39 -0.43
N ALA A 107 -15.69 10.84 -0.84
CA ALA A 107 -16.78 11.62 -1.40
C ALA A 107 -17.32 12.67 -0.39
N THR A 108 -17.34 12.36 0.92
CA THR A 108 -17.68 13.36 1.96
C THR A 108 -16.64 14.48 2.06
N GLN A 109 -15.41 14.26 1.60
CA GLN A 109 -14.34 15.26 1.53
C GLN A 109 -14.35 16.05 0.20
N GLY A 110 -15.34 15.81 -0.67
CA GLY A 110 -15.43 16.45 -1.99
C GLY A 110 -14.49 15.84 -3.04
N VAL A 111 -13.89 14.67 -2.79
CA VAL A 111 -12.99 13.97 -3.69
C VAL A 111 -13.71 12.76 -4.27
N ALA A 112 -13.80 12.68 -5.60
CA ALA A 112 -14.26 11.48 -6.27
C ALA A 112 -13.18 10.37 -6.18
N SER A 113 -13.59 9.11 -6.37
CA SER A 113 -12.64 8.00 -6.42
C SER A 113 -13.04 6.99 -7.48
N ALA A 114 -12.04 6.48 -8.18
CA ALA A 114 -12.19 5.40 -9.15
C ALA A 114 -11.16 4.32 -8.87
N ALA A 115 -11.59 3.07 -8.77
CA ALA A 115 -10.74 1.92 -8.50
C ALA A 115 -10.94 0.87 -9.60
N PRO A 116 -9.97 0.68 -10.52
CA PRO A 116 -10.06 -0.36 -11.54
C PRO A 116 -10.20 -1.74 -10.88
N ASP A 117 -11.00 -2.60 -11.52
CA ASP A 117 -11.28 -3.95 -11.02
C ASP A 117 -10.41 -4.98 -11.73
N SER A 118 -9.25 -5.27 -11.17
CA SER A 118 -8.36 -6.30 -11.71
C SER A 118 -8.98 -7.70 -11.64
N PHE A 119 -10.08 -7.88 -10.91
CA PHE A 119 -10.79 -9.16 -10.79
C PHE A 119 -12.01 -9.25 -11.71
N ALA A 120 -12.27 -8.24 -12.54
CA ALA A 120 -13.33 -8.29 -13.54
C ALA A 120 -13.18 -9.42 -14.58
N PRO A 121 -11.96 -9.79 -15.05
CA PRO A 121 -11.78 -10.97 -15.89
C PRO A 121 -12.12 -12.27 -15.13
N PRO A 122 -12.78 -13.25 -15.76
CA PRO A 122 -13.22 -14.48 -15.08
C PRO A 122 -12.04 -15.37 -14.63
N ASP A 123 -10.90 -15.27 -15.29
CA ASP A 123 -9.66 -16.01 -15.02
C ASP A 123 -8.64 -15.20 -14.21
N HIS A 124 -9.06 -14.10 -13.60
CA HIS A 124 -8.19 -13.22 -12.82
C HIS A 124 -7.36 -13.95 -11.78
N VAL A 125 -6.15 -13.44 -11.57
CA VAL A 125 -5.23 -14.01 -10.57
C VAL A 125 -5.51 -13.46 -9.18
N THR A 126 -5.65 -14.38 -8.24
CA THR A 126 -5.69 -14.09 -6.79
C THR A 126 -4.51 -14.75 -6.09
N SER A 127 -4.05 -14.15 -5.01
CA SER A 127 -2.94 -14.68 -4.23
C SER A 127 -3.20 -14.63 -2.73
N LYS A 128 -2.63 -15.61 -2.03
CA LYS A 128 -2.51 -15.63 -0.58
C LYS A 128 -1.02 -15.68 -0.23
N SER A 129 -0.54 -14.65 0.44
CA SER A 129 0.88 -14.51 0.79
C SER A 129 1.37 -15.57 1.78
N PRO A 130 2.66 -15.93 1.69
CA PRO A 130 3.65 -15.51 0.71
C PRO A 130 3.65 -16.42 -0.54
N ILE A 131 3.84 -15.81 -1.71
CA ILE A 131 4.08 -16.52 -2.99
C ILE A 131 5.49 -16.22 -3.51
N SER A 132 5.88 -16.76 -4.65
CA SER A 132 7.19 -16.45 -5.22
C SER A 132 7.29 -14.95 -5.61
N LYS A 133 8.49 -14.40 -5.51
CA LYS A 133 8.76 -13.00 -5.91
C LYS A 133 8.44 -12.76 -7.39
N ALA A 134 8.64 -13.75 -8.24
CA ALA A 134 8.33 -13.68 -9.66
C ALA A 134 6.81 -13.55 -9.90
N GLU A 135 6.00 -14.31 -9.17
CA GLU A 135 4.53 -14.20 -9.22
C GLU A 135 4.05 -12.84 -8.73
N TYR A 136 4.60 -12.34 -7.62
CA TYR A 136 4.30 -10.99 -7.16
C TYR A 136 4.63 -9.94 -8.21
N GLU A 137 5.77 -10.03 -8.90
CA GLU A 137 6.12 -9.06 -9.96
C GLU A 137 5.14 -9.10 -11.12
N ARG A 138 4.64 -10.28 -11.52
CA ARG A 138 3.61 -10.39 -12.56
C ARG A 138 2.30 -9.74 -12.14
N ILE A 139 1.83 -10.00 -10.91
CA ILE A 139 0.62 -9.36 -10.37
C ILE A 139 0.76 -7.83 -10.36
N ARG A 140 1.91 -7.30 -9.96
CA ARG A 140 2.17 -5.86 -9.96
C ARG A 140 2.23 -5.26 -11.35
N ALA A 141 2.81 -5.97 -12.32
CA ALA A 141 2.82 -5.55 -13.71
C ALA A 141 1.38 -5.44 -14.26
N LEU A 142 0.52 -6.41 -13.94
CA LEU A 142 -0.89 -6.38 -14.28
C LEU A 142 -1.58 -5.15 -13.67
N ARG A 143 -1.43 -4.91 -12.37
CA ARG A 143 -2.00 -3.72 -11.70
C ARG A 143 -1.45 -2.41 -12.26
N ALA A 144 -0.15 -2.36 -12.57
CA ALA A 144 0.48 -1.16 -13.13
C ALA A 144 -0.08 -0.84 -14.52
N SER A 145 -0.42 -1.84 -15.32
CA SER A 145 -0.97 -1.65 -16.67
C SER A 145 -2.37 -1.01 -16.67
N GLU A 146 -3.09 -1.06 -15.55
CA GLU A 146 -4.42 -0.44 -15.38
C GLU A 146 -4.36 1.08 -15.15
N ILE A 147 -3.22 1.61 -14.70
CA ILE A 147 -3.09 3.03 -14.31
C ILE A 147 -3.35 3.96 -15.50
N ALA A 148 -2.61 3.79 -16.59
CA ALA A 148 -2.69 4.71 -17.73
C ALA A 148 -4.06 4.68 -18.44
N PRO A 149 -4.69 3.53 -18.71
CA PRO A 149 -6.03 3.46 -19.27
C PRO A 149 -7.10 4.07 -18.36
N MET A 150 -7.03 3.82 -17.04
CA MET A 150 -7.97 4.40 -16.08
C MET A 150 -7.79 5.92 -16.00
N LEU A 151 -6.56 6.41 -15.97
CA LEU A 151 -6.26 7.85 -15.99
C LEU A 151 -6.80 8.52 -17.26
N ALA A 152 -6.62 7.89 -18.43
CA ALA A 152 -7.13 8.41 -19.69
C ALA A 152 -8.68 8.47 -19.67
N ALA A 153 -9.32 7.41 -19.18
CA ALA A 153 -10.78 7.34 -19.05
C ALA A 153 -11.32 8.41 -18.07
N LEU A 154 -10.64 8.64 -16.94
CA LEU A 154 -11.00 9.70 -16.00
C LEU A 154 -10.88 11.09 -16.63
N LYS A 155 -9.77 11.37 -17.32
CA LYS A 155 -9.54 12.68 -17.98
C LYS A 155 -10.54 12.98 -19.09
N ALA A 156 -11.18 11.98 -19.66
CA ALA A 156 -12.25 12.14 -20.63
C ALA A 156 -13.60 12.60 -20.02
N LEU A 157 -13.77 12.48 -18.71
CA LEU A 157 -15.00 12.89 -18.02
C LEU A 157 -15.00 14.41 -17.74
N PRO A 158 -16.06 15.14 -18.14
CA PRO A 158 -16.10 16.61 -18.04
C PRO A 158 -15.96 17.15 -16.60
N TRP A 159 -16.41 16.37 -15.61
CA TRP A 159 -16.41 16.74 -14.19
C TRP A 159 -15.08 16.43 -13.48
N VAL A 160 -14.14 15.77 -14.15
CA VAL A 160 -12.84 15.48 -13.55
C VAL A 160 -11.92 16.69 -13.68
N ASP A 161 -11.33 17.11 -12.56
CA ASP A 161 -10.23 18.06 -12.57
C ASP A 161 -8.92 17.31 -12.86
N GLY A 162 -8.51 17.36 -14.12
CA GLY A 162 -7.33 16.64 -14.59
C GLY A 162 -6.00 17.06 -13.94
N ALA A 163 -5.95 18.27 -13.34
CA ALA A 163 -4.79 18.75 -12.61
C ALA A 163 -4.78 18.27 -11.13
N ARG A 164 -5.91 17.79 -10.62
CA ARG A 164 -6.08 17.36 -9.23
C ARG A 164 -6.45 15.87 -9.13
N ILE A 165 -5.72 15.02 -9.87
CA ILE A 165 -5.85 13.55 -9.75
C ILE A 165 -4.72 13.07 -8.86
N VAL A 166 -5.02 12.29 -7.82
CA VAL A 166 -4.03 11.60 -6.98
C VAL A 166 -4.01 10.12 -7.31
N LEU A 167 -2.83 9.50 -7.25
CA LEU A 167 -2.66 8.06 -7.38
C LEU A 167 -2.50 7.45 -6.00
N ALA A 168 -3.36 6.51 -5.65
CA ALA A 168 -3.36 5.86 -4.35
C ALA A 168 -3.41 4.33 -4.49
N GLY A 169 -2.96 3.63 -3.46
CA GLY A 169 -3.09 2.18 -3.41
C GLY A 169 -2.85 1.65 -2.00
N THR A 170 -3.28 0.41 -1.78
CA THR A 170 -3.08 -0.29 -0.52
C THR A 170 -2.42 -1.64 -0.73
N SER A 171 -1.51 -2.02 0.18
CA SER A 171 -0.85 -3.33 0.16
C SER A 171 -0.21 -3.63 -1.21
N GLU A 172 -0.63 -4.69 -1.90
CA GLU A 172 -0.17 -5.06 -3.24
C GLU A 172 -0.34 -3.91 -4.26
N GLY A 173 -1.45 -3.16 -4.19
CA GLY A 173 -1.71 -2.00 -5.05
C GLY A 173 -0.80 -0.79 -4.78
N SER A 174 -0.18 -0.71 -3.61
CA SER A 174 0.76 0.36 -3.27
C SER A 174 2.09 0.28 -4.03
N VAL A 175 2.52 -0.91 -4.44
CA VAL A 175 3.79 -1.08 -5.14
C VAL A 175 3.77 -0.40 -6.52
N PRO A 176 2.79 -0.65 -7.41
CA PRO A 176 2.70 0.08 -8.67
C PRO A 176 2.51 1.59 -8.49
N VAL A 177 1.82 2.05 -7.43
CA VAL A 177 1.74 3.48 -7.10
C VAL A 177 3.12 4.09 -6.86
N ALA A 178 3.95 3.44 -6.05
CA ALA A 178 5.29 3.93 -5.75
C ALA A 178 6.25 3.81 -6.94
N ARG A 179 6.04 2.84 -7.84
CA ARG A 179 6.85 2.59 -9.03
C ARG A 179 6.43 3.40 -10.27
N TYR A 180 5.30 4.08 -10.22
CA TYR A 180 4.80 4.85 -11.36
C TYR A 180 5.78 5.97 -11.74
N ARG A 181 6.11 6.07 -13.03
CA ARG A 181 7.12 7.01 -13.54
C ARG A 181 6.54 8.23 -14.25
N GLY A 182 5.22 8.29 -14.41
CA GLY A 182 4.57 9.43 -15.03
C GLY A 182 4.44 10.61 -14.06
N THR A 183 4.23 11.79 -14.61
CA THR A 183 4.17 13.08 -13.90
C THR A 183 2.74 13.62 -13.75
N GLU A 184 1.75 12.84 -14.20
CA GLU A 184 0.36 13.29 -14.39
C GLU A 184 -0.42 13.43 -13.09
N PHE A 185 0.06 12.83 -12.00
CA PHE A 185 -0.63 12.88 -10.72
C PHE A 185 -0.17 14.06 -9.86
N ALA A 186 -1.13 14.71 -9.22
CA ALA A 186 -0.88 15.80 -8.29
C ALA A 186 -0.17 15.33 -7.02
N ALA A 187 -0.44 14.11 -6.57
CA ALA A 187 0.16 13.50 -5.39
C ALA A 187 0.06 11.98 -5.44
N ARG A 188 0.77 11.30 -4.54
CA ARG A 188 0.69 9.84 -4.35
C ARG A 188 0.40 9.48 -2.90
N MET A 189 -0.40 8.42 -2.70
CA MET A 189 -0.69 7.86 -1.38
C MET A 189 -0.42 6.36 -1.37
N VAL A 190 0.46 5.93 -0.48
CA VAL A 190 0.93 4.55 -0.30
C VAL A 190 0.46 4.05 1.06
N PHE A 191 -0.54 3.18 1.07
CA PHE A 191 -1.07 2.60 2.30
C PHE A 191 -0.58 1.16 2.48
N ALA A 192 -0.26 0.80 3.71
CA ALA A 192 0.07 -0.57 4.10
C ALA A 192 1.17 -1.22 3.23
N TRP A 193 2.23 -0.48 2.93
CA TRP A 193 3.46 -0.97 2.31
C TRP A 193 4.66 -0.12 2.72
N SER A 194 5.83 -0.78 2.92
CA SER A 194 7.03 -0.16 3.48
C SER A 194 8.02 0.42 2.47
N CYS A 195 7.78 0.29 1.16
CA CYS A 195 8.71 0.71 0.10
C CYS A 195 10.10 0.02 0.15
N GLU A 196 10.23 -1.11 0.80
CA GLU A 196 11.47 -1.82 1.06
C GLU A 196 11.55 -3.17 0.33
N SER A 197 12.78 -3.67 0.11
CA SER A 197 12.98 -5.06 -0.30
C SER A 197 12.66 -6.02 0.86
N ASN A 198 12.00 -7.12 0.56
CA ASN A 198 11.60 -8.14 1.53
C ASN A 198 11.09 -9.40 0.80
N TYR A 199 10.37 -10.30 1.49
CA TYR A 199 9.77 -11.47 0.86
C TYR A 199 8.85 -11.12 -0.32
N PHE A 200 8.20 -9.95 -0.26
CA PHE A 200 7.21 -9.48 -1.21
C PHE A 200 7.84 -8.79 -2.43
N VAL A 201 8.93 -8.04 -2.26
CA VAL A 201 9.61 -7.24 -3.29
C VAL A 201 11.11 -7.50 -3.24
N VAL A 202 11.73 -7.82 -4.37
CA VAL A 202 13.22 -7.90 -4.48
C VAL A 202 13.79 -6.49 -4.48
N GLU A 203 13.41 -5.69 -5.48
CA GLU A 203 13.82 -4.29 -5.64
C GLU A 203 12.58 -3.40 -5.60
N PRO A 204 12.48 -2.47 -4.65
CA PRO A 204 11.34 -1.58 -4.55
C PRO A 204 11.11 -0.74 -5.80
N ARG A 205 12.19 -0.25 -6.45
CA ARG A 205 12.16 0.57 -7.68
C ARG A 205 11.26 1.79 -7.54
N ASN A 206 11.23 2.38 -6.34
CA ASN A 206 10.44 3.57 -6.08
C ASN A 206 10.79 4.69 -7.07
N ALA A 207 9.78 5.39 -7.58
CA ALA A 207 9.91 6.43 -8.59
C ALA A 207 9.15 7.70 -8.16
N PHE A 208 9.33 8.11 -6.91
CA PHE A 208 8.76 9.35 -6.38
C PHE A 208 9.50 10.56 -6.96
N GLU A 209 8.76 11.63 -7.23
CA GLU A 209 9.30 12.88 -7.75
C GLU A 209 9.54 13.87 -6.62
N GLY A 210 10.67 14.59 -6.66
CA GLY A 210 11.15 15.40 -5.55
C GLY A 210 10.24 16.56 -5.12
N ASP A 211 9.35 17.04 -5.97
CA ASP A 211 8.44 18.17 -5.72
C ASP A 211 6.98 17.74 -5.50
N LYS A 212 6.62 16.52 -5.86
CA LYS A 212 5.26 16.01 -5.70
C LYS A 212 5.00 15.52 -4.27
N PRO A 213 3.83 15.86 -3.68
CA PRO A 213 3.46 15.34 -2.37
C PRO A 213 3.33 13.82 -2.36
N VAL A 214 3.88 13.18 -1.33
CA VAL A 214 3.73 11.74 -1.10
C VAL A 214 3.33 11.47 0.34
N LEU A 215 2.31 10.66 0.52
CA LEU A 215 1.88 10.16 1.84
C LEU A 215 2.15 8.66 1.93
N ASN A 216 2.84 8.23 2.96
CA ASN A 216 2.90 6.82 3.37
C ASN A 216 2.19 6.65 4.71
N VAL A 217 1.23 5.73 4.80
CA VAL A 217 0.56 5.35 6.05
C VAL A 217 0.62 3.85 6.21
N ILE A 218 1.18 3.40 7.32
CA ILE A 218 1.35 1.97 7.60
C ILE A 218 1.23 1.70 9.11
N SER A 219 0.84 0.50 9.48
CA SER A 219 0.88 0.05 10.86
C SER A 219 2.32 -0.09 11.34
N ALA A 220 2.63 0.41 12.54
CA ALA A 220 3.95 0.21 13.15
C ALA A 220 4.27 -1.28 13.40
N THR A 221 3.22 -2.09 13.52
CA THR A 221 3.30 -3.55 13.72
C THR A 221 2.61 -4.31 12.57
N ASP A 222 2.73 -3.80 11.34
CA ASP A 222 2.14 -4.44 10.17
C ASP A 222 2.57 -5.90 10.08
N PRO A 223 1.64 -6.88 10.02
CA PRO A 223 1.98 -8.30 10.06
C PRO A 223 2.72 -8.79 8.81
N PHE A 224 2.75 -7.99 7.74
CA PHE A 224 3.41 -8.34 6.49
C PHE A 224 4.72 -7.56 6.28
N PHE A 225 4.77 -6.28 6.64
CA PHE A 225 5.84 -5.37 6.22
C PHE A 225 6.62 -4.72 7.36
N SER A 226 6.20 -4.89 8.61
CA SER A 226 6.99 -4.39 9.75
C SER A 226 8.08 -5.39 10.17
N PRO A 227 9.11 -4.93 10.92
CA PRO A 227 10.11 -5.81 11.50
C PRO A 227 9.56 -6.90 12.45
N SER A 228 8.31 -6.77 12.90
CA SER A 228 7.63 -7.80 13.70
C SER A 228 7.26 -9.05 12.89
N ASN A 229 7.27 -8.97 11.57
CA ASN A 229 7.09 -10.14 10.73
C ASN A 229 8.37 -11.00 10.71
N THR A 230 8.34 -12.16 11.38
CA THR A 230 9.47 -13.07 11.52
C THR A 230 9.93 -13.71 10.21
N TRP A 231 9.11 -13.71 9.18
CA TRP A 231 9.41 -14.22 7.83
C TRP A 231 9.57 -13.11 6.78
N LEU A 232 9.77 -11.86 7.21
CA LEU A 232 9.93 -10.71 6.32
C LEU A 232 11.08 -10.85 5.30
N GLY A 233 12.16 -11.56 5.70
CA GLY A 233 13.30 -11.83 4.81
C GLY A 233 14.23 -10.61 4.63
N ASN A 234 14.06 -9.55 5.42
CA ASN A 234 14.93 -8.38 5.49
C ASN A 234 15.09 -7.94 6.95
N THR A 235 16.23 -8.26 7.55
CA THR A 235 16.54 -7.92 8.94
C THR A 235 16.85 -6.44 9.16
N SER A 236 17.10 -5.68 8.09
CA SER A 236 17.38 -4.24 8.12
C SER A 236 16.14 -3.40 7.82
N ALA A 237 14.99 -4.04 7.55
CA ALA A 237 13.76 -3.32 7.26
C ALA A 237 13.32 -2.45 8.42
N LYS A 238 12.84 -1.27 8.11
CA LYS A 238 12.28 -0.30 9.08
C LYS A 238 10.76 -0.37 9.16
N GLY A 239 10.13 -1.02 8.16
CA GLY A 239 8.69 -1.16 8.07
C GLY A 239 7.95 0.09 7.57
N HIS A 240 8.64 1.02 6.90
CA HIS A 240 8.04 2.23 6.35
C HIS A 240 8.87 2.83 5.21
N CYS A 241 8.29 3.79 4.47
CA CYS A 241 8.91 4.36 3.28
C CYS A 241 9.98 5.46 3.53
N ALA A 242 10.49 5.67 4.75
CA ALA A 242 11.36 6.82 5.05
C ALA A 242 12.60 6.89 4.16
N ASP A 243 13.28 5.76 3.92
CA ASP A 243 14.49 5.75 3.09
C ASP A 243 14.17 6.06 1.61
N ALA A 244 13.01 5.60 1.14
CA ALA A 244 12.53 5.88 -0.22
C ALA A 244 12.08 7.33 -0.42
N LEU A 245 11.70 8.00 0.65
CA LEU A 245 11.15 9.36 0.65
C LEU A 245 12.11 10.42 1.20
N LYS A 246 13.33 10.07 1.54
CA LYS A 246 14.31 10.99 2.20
C LYS A 246 14.59 12.27 1.41
N ASP A 247 14.55 12.20 0.08
CA ASP A 247 14.82 13.32 -0.82
C ASP A 247 13.54 14.00 -1.35
N ILE A 248 12.36 13.56 -0.90
CA ILE A 248 11.07 14.11 -1.32
C ILE A 248 10.64 15.22 -0.37
N LYS A 249 10.67 16.47 -0.85
CA LYS A 249 10.42 17.66 -0.03
C LYS A 249 9.06 17.71 0.65
N ARG A 250 8.04 17.12 0.01
CA ARG A 250 6.65 17.10 0.48
C ARG A 250 6.21 15.69 0.87
N ALA A 251 7.10 14.92 1.48
CA ALA A 251 6.78 13.60 2.01
C ALA A 251 6.16 13.69 3.41
N SER A 252 5.20 12.83 3.66
CA SER A 252 4.61 12.59 4.98
C SER A 252 4.58 11.08 5.24
N ILE A 253 5.01 10.67 6.43
CA ILE A 253 5.00 9.27 6.85
C ILE A 253 4.25 9.19 8.17
N ALA A 254 3.26 8.33 8.24
CA ALA A 254 2.50 8.06 9.45
C ALA A 254 2.59 6.58 9.82
N LEU A 255 3.20 6.31 10.96
CA LEU A 255 3.21 5.00 11.59
C LEU A 255 2.08 4.95 12.61
N ILE A 256 1.13 4.03 12.43
CA ILE A 256 -0.04 3.92 13.29
C ILE A 256 0.18 2.76 14.27
N PRO A 257 0.41 3.04 15.55
CA PRO A 257 0.65 1.98 16.54
C PRO A 257 -0.56 1.05 16.69
N GLY A 258 -0.30 -0.26 16.71
CA GLY A 258 -1.33 -1.27 16.95
C GLY A 258 -2.43 -1.37 15.87
N ALA A 259 -2.28 -0.68 14.74
CA ALA A 259 -3.25 -0.75 13.66
C ALA A 259 -3.20 -2.12 12.96
N PRO A 260 -4.34 -2.59 12.39
CA PRO A 260 -4.33 -3.73 11.49
C PRO A 260 -3.67 -3.37 10.16
N HIS A 261 -3.34 -4.39 9.33
CA HIS A 261 -2.84 -4.16 7.97
C HIS A 261 -3.81 -3.29 7.14
N THR A 262 -5.11 -3.57 7.22
CA THR A 262 -6.14 -2.75 6.58
C THR A 262 -6.52 -1.58 7.48
N LEU A 263 -5.87 -0.45 7.30
CA LEU A 263 -5.96 0.70 8.20
C LEU A 263 -6.71 1.91 7.62
N LEU A 264 -7.16 1.85 6.35
CA LEU A 264 -7.75 2.97 5.59
C LEU A 264 -8.84 3.74 6.35
N ASN A 265 -9.68 3.05 7.12
CA ASN A 265 -10.87 3.61 7.77
C ASN A 265 -10.69 3.96 9.25
N LEU A 266 -9.50 3.77 9.79
CA LEU A 266 -9.22 4.24 11.15
C LEU A 266 -9.36 5.77 11.23
N PRO A 267 -9.98 6.32 12.28
CA PRO A 267 -10.16 7.77 12.42
C PRO A 267 -8.86 8.55 12.20
N ALA A 268 -7.77 8.17 12.86
CA ALA A 268 -6.48 8.84 12.70
C ALA A 268 -5.97 8.79 11.25
N VAL A 269 -6.17 7.70 10.51
CA VAL A 269 -5.76 7.58 9.10
C VAL A 269 -6.61 8.46 8.21
N ARG A 270 -7.91 8.55 8.45
CA ARG A 270 -8.81 9.47 7.74
C ARG A 270 -8.41 10.93 7.98
N ASP A 271 -8.10 11.31 9.21
CA ASP A 271 -7.68 12.68 9.56
C ASP A 271 -6.37 13.05 8.86
N ILE A 272 -5.36 12.16 8.90
CA ILE A 272 -4.08 12.32 8.20
C ILE A 272 -4.31 12.44 6.69
N THR A 273 -5.12 11.56 6.11
CA THR A 273 -5.42 11.56 4.67
C THR A 273 -6.17 12.84 4.26
N SER A 274 -7.13 13.30 5.07
CA SER A 274 -7.85 14.55 4.82
C SER A 274 -6.90 15.76 4.85
N GLY A 275 -6.04 15.86 5.85
CA GLY A 275 -5.02 16.92 5.94
C GLY A 275 -4.07 16.92 4.74
N PHE A 276 -3.60 15.74 4.36
CA PHE A 276 -2.73 15.56 3.19
C PHE A 276 -3.44 16.00 1.89
N LEU A 277 -4.65 15.54 1.64
CA LEU A 277 -5.42 15.88 0.43
C LEU A 277 -5.69 17.38 0.36
N LYS A 278 -6.07 18.01 1.46
CA LYS A 278 -6.24 19.47 1.52
C LYS A 278 -4.97 20.21 1.11
N SER A 279 -3.80 19.80 1.62
CA SER A 279 -2.51 20.41 1.26
C SER A 279 -2.08 20.11 -0.17
N ALA A 280 -2.29 18.87 -0.65
CA ALA A 280 -1.82 18.42 -1.95
C ALA A 280 -2.68 18.91 -3.13
N LEU A 281 -3.97 19.14 -2.89
CA LEU A 281 -4.96 19.50 -3.91
C LEU A 281 -5.41 20.97 -3.82
N SER A 282 -4.84 21.75 -2.89
CA SER A 282 -5.04 23.21 -2.88
C SER A 282 -4.57 23.81 -4.21
N PRO A 283 -5.28 24.82 -4.75
CA PRO A 283 -4.91 25.54 -5.97
C PRO A 283 -3.52 26.15 -5.91
#